data_3a5ae924b43b14690ed758f8fa764fa2
#
_entry.id   3a5ae924b43b14690ed758f8fa764fa2
#
_cell.length_a   1.000
_cell.length_b   1.000
_cell.length_c   1.000
_cell.angle_alpha   90.00
_cell.angle_beta   90.00
_cell.angle_gamma   90.00
#
_symmetry.space_group_name_H-M   'P 1'
#
loop_
_entity.id
_entity.type
_entity.pdbx_description
1 polymer ?
#
loop_
_entity_poly.entity_id
_entity_poly.type
_entity_poly.pdbx_seq_one_letter_code
_entity_poly.pdbx_strand_id
1 'polypeptide(L)'
;MKKIPMRSCVITKEKLPKKDLIRVVRTPDGEVIIDTVGKANGRGAYLKKDIEVIKKAKSNKLLNRVLEVEIPDKIYEELEE
;
A
#
# COMPACT_ATOMS: atom_id res chain seq x y z
N MET A 1 -11.37 26.41 -0.57
CA MET A 1 -11.83 25.01 -0.59
C MET A 1 -10.66 24.06 -0.38
N LYS A 2 -10.80 23.17 0.57
CA LYS A 2 -9.77 22.17 0.81
C LYS A 2 -9.94 21.02 -0.18
N LYS A 3 -8.91 20.75 -0.96
CA LYS A 3 -8.91 19.60 -1.84
C LYS A 3 -8.53 18.36 -1.05
N ILE A 4 -9.29 17.31 -1.19
CA ILE A 4 -8.95 16.02 -0.59
C ILE A 4 -7.81 15.41 -1.41
N PRO A 5 -6.67 15.07 -0.78
CA PRO A 5 -5.57 14.47 -1.50
C PRO A 5 -5.99 13.13 -2.09
N MET A 6 -5.77 12.97 -3.38
CA MET A 6 -6.07 11.73 -4.09
C MET A 6 -4.77 10.99 -4.39
N ARG A 7 -4.83 9.68 -4.31
CA ARG A 7 -3.70 8.82 -4.65
C ARG A 7 -4.20 7.67 -5.53
N SER A 8 -3.29 7.06 -6.24
CA SER A 8 -3.65 5.95 -7.13
C SER A 8 -3.34 4.60 -6.49
N CYS A 9 -4.29 3.68 -6.61
CA CYS A 9 -4.08 2.29 -6.23
C CYS A 9 -3.10 1.66 -7.23
N VAL A 10 -2.07 0.98 -6.75
CA VAL A 10 -1.06 0.38 -7.64
C VAL A 10 -1.59 -0.82 -8.43
N ILE A 11 -2.71 -1.40 -7.99
CA ILE A 11 -3.32 -2.55 -8.66
C ILE A 11 -4.35 -2.11 -9.69
N THR A 12 -5.35 -1.32 -9.24
CA THR A 12 -6.47 -0.93 -10.10
C THR A 12 -6.21 0.34 -10.90
N LYS A 13 -5.21 1.12 -10.51
CA LYS A 13 -4.90 2.43 -11.09
C LYS A 13 -6.00 3.47 -10.85
N GLU A 14 -6.97 3.17 -10.01
CA GLU A 14 -8.02 4.11 -9.65
C GLU A 14 -7.46 5.19 -8.72
N LYS A 15 -7.94 6.41 -8.93
CA LYS A 15 -7.61 7.52 -8.03
C LYS A 15 -8.66 7.57 -6.94
N LEU A 16 -8.23 7.47 -5.71
CA LEU A 16 -9.12 7.43 -4.54
C LEU A 16 -8.59 8.35 -3.44
N PRO A 17 -9.49 8.82 -2.55
CA PRO A 17 -9.04 9.55 -1.38
C PRO A 17 -8.16 8.67 -0.50
N LYS A 18 -7.21 9.27 0.19
CA LYS A 18 -6.31 8.52 1.09
C LYS A 18 -7.06 7.63 2.08
N LYS A 19 -8.21 8.08 2.56
CA LYS A 19 -9.02 7.31 3.52
C LYS A 19 -9.51 5.98 2.98
N ASP A 20 -9.61 5.87 1.67
CA ASP A 20 -10.06 4.64 1.00
C ASP A 20 -8.90 3.76 0.55
N LEU A 21 -7.68 4.16 0.92
CA LEU A 21 -6.47 3.46 0.53
C LEU A 21 -5.65 3.06 1.75
N ILE A 22 -4.90 1.98 1.59
CA ILE A 22 -3.95 1.54 2.61
C ILE A 22 -2.56 1.86 2.06
N ARG A 23 -1.73 2.49 2.86
CA ARG A 23 -0.36 2.81 2.46
C ARG A 23 0.61 1.79 3.04
N VAL A 24 1.37 1.15 2.17
CA VAL A 24 2.45 0.24 2.57
C VAL A 24 3.76 0.96 2.29
N VAL A 25 4.64 1.02 3.27
CA VAL A 25 5.87 1.80 3.18
C VAL A 25 7.09 0.92 3.42
N ARG A 26 8.09 1.11 2.57
CA ARG A 26 9.42 0.58 2.81
C ARG A 26 10.22 1.69 3.50
N THR A 27 10.64 1.44 4.74
CA THR A 27 11.41 2.42 5.51
C THR A 27 12.83 2.53 4.98
N PRO A 28 13.55 3.61 5.31
CA PRO A 28 14.97 3.72 4.93
C PRO A 28 15.83 2.58 5.41
N ASP A 29 15.41 1.89 6.48
CA ASP A 29 16.11 0.73 7.02
C ASP A 29 15.84 -0.55 6.24
N GLY A 30 14.96 -0.50 5.26
CA GLY A 30 14.61 -1.66 4.45
C GLY A 30 13.47 -2.48 5.01
N GLU A 31 12.81 -2.02 6.05
CA GLU A 31 11.65 -2.69 6.61
C GLU A 31 10.38 -2.30 5.87
N VAL A 32 9.38 -3.17 5.93
CA VAL A 32 8.08 -2.89 5.33
C VAL A 32 7.05 -2.78 6.44
N ILE A 33 6.29 -1.68 6.42
CA ILE A 33 5.26 -1.43 7.42
C ILE A 33 3.97 -0.97 6.75
N ILE A 34 2.86 -1.15 7.45
CA ILE A 34 1.57 -0.61 7.03
C ILE A 34 1.41 0.71 7.76
N ASP A 35 1.39 1.80 7.00
CA ASP A 35 1.31 3.14 7.55
C ASP A 35 -0.15 3.60 7.62
N THR A 36 -0.73 3.52 8.82
CA THR A 36 -2.11 3.92 9.05
C THR A 36 -2.27 5.42 9.26
N VAL A 37 -1.18 6.11 9.54
CA VAL A 37 -1.19 7.54 9.84
C VAL A 37 -0.79 8.40 8.65
N GLY A 38 -0.02 7.85 7.74
CA GLY A 38 0.45 8.57 6.56
C GLY A 38 1.70 9.40 6.80
N LYS A 39 2.41 9.17 7.89
CA LYS A 39 3.60 9.94 8.27
C LYS A 39 4.92 9.19 8.20
N ALA A 40 4.88 7.91 7.88
CA ALA A 40 6.11 7.11 7.81
C ALA A 40 7.00 7.57 6.65
N ASN A 41 8.28 7.67 6.92
CA ASN A 41 9.27 8.01 5.91
C ASN A 41 9.63 6.78 5.09
N GLY A 42 9.85 6.99 3.81
CA GLY A 42 10.27 5.93 2.92
C GLY A 42 9.45 5.89 1.65
N ARG A 43 9.67 4.85 0.86
CA ARG A 43 8.95 4.67 -0.39
C ARG A 43 7.60 3.99 -0.09
N GLY A 44 6.52 4.62 -0.49
CA GLY A 44 5.17 4.13 -0.22
C GLY A 44 4.41 3.70 -1.46
N ALA A 45 3.49 2.77 -1.26
CA ALA A 45 2.56 2.35 -2.29
C ALA A 45 1.16 2.30 -1.69
N TYR A 46 0.16 2.65 -2.47
CA TYR A 46 -1.23 2.67 -2.03
C TYR A 46 -2.01 1.52 -2.63
N LEU A 47 -2.84 0.90 -1.80
CA LEU A 47 -3.74 -0.16 -2.22
C LEU A 47 -5.16 0.21 -1.82
N LYS A 48 -6.13 -0.08 -2.70
CA LYS A 48 -7.52 0.08 -2.37
C LYS A 48 -7.91 -0.86 -1.22
N LYS A 49 -8.74 -0.38 -0.31
CA LYS A 49 -9.24 -1.19 0.81
C LYS A 49 -10.28 -2.19 0.32
N ASP A 50 -9.84 -3.17 -0.42
CA ASP A 50 -10.67 -4.20 -1.02
C ASP A 50 -9.91 -5.51 -0.94
N ILE A 51 -10.54 -6.53 -0.36
CA ILE A 51 -9.89 -7.83 -0.16
C ILE A 51 -9.42 -8.45 -1.49
N GLU A 52 -10.19 -8.28 -2.55
CA GLU A 52 -9.82 -8.80 -3.88
C GLU A 52 -8.57 -8.11 -4.42
N VAL A 53 -8.45 -6.80 -4.21
CA VAL A 53 -7.27 -6.04 -4.61
C VAL A 53 -6.05 -6.51 -3.83
N ILE A 54 -6.21 -6.73 -2.54
CA ILE A 54 -5.11 -7.18 -1.68
C ILE A 54 -4.65 -8.58 -2.07
N LYS A 55 -5.60 -9.48 -2.34
CA LYS A 55 -5.27 -10.83 -2.80
C LYS A 55 -4.54 -10.81 -4.14
N LYS A 56 -4.95 -9.91 -5.02
CA LYS A 56 -4.31 -9.76 -6.32
C LYS A 56 -2.89 -9.23 -6.17
N ALA A 57 -2.69 -8.28 -5.27
CA ALA A 57 -1.36 -7.75 -4.96
C ALA A 57 -0.44 -8.85 -4.44
N LYS A 58 -0.95 -9.71 -3.57
CA LYS A 58 -0.21 -10.83 -3.03
C LYS A 58 0.16 -11.84 -4.12
N SER A 59 -0.80 -12.18 -4.97
CA SER A 59 -0.60 -13.14 -6.05
C SER A 59 0.44 -12.65 -7.06
N ASN A 60 0.37 -11.38 -7.44
CA ASN A 60 1.26 -10.77 -8.42
C ASN A 60 2.58 -10.28 -7.83
N LYS A 61 2.67 -10.26 -6.50
CA LYS A 61 3.82 -9.69 -5.79
C LYS A 61 4.16 -8.28 -6.29
N LEU A 62 3.12 -7.51 -6.61
CA LEU A 62 3.32 -6.18 -7.18
C LEU A 62 4.02 -5.23 -6.21
N LEU A 63 3.70 -5.32 -4.91
CA LEU A 63 4.36 -4.49 -3.91
C LEU A 63 5.86 -4.75 -3.85
N ASN A 64 6.27 -6.00 -4.06
CA ASN A 64 7.68 -6.35 -4.07
C ASN A 64 8.41 -5.58 -5.18
N ARG A 65 7.78 -5.43 -6.32
CA ARG A 65 8.35 -4.69 -7.46
C ARG A 65 8.32 -3.18 -7.21
N VAL A 66 7.19 -2.68 -6.74
CA VAL A 66 7.00 -1.23 -6.55
C VAL A 66 7.93 -0.70 -5.46
N LEU A 67 8.07 -1.43 -4.37
CA LEU A 67 8.91 -1.03 -3.25
C LEU A 67 10.34 -1.55 -3.36
N GLU A 68 10.61 -2.37 -4.37
CA GLU A 68 11.94 -2.96 -4.60
C GLU A 68 12.49 -3.67 -3.38
N VAL A 69 11.62 -4.41 -2.69
CA VAL A 69 11.96 -5.13 -1.47
C VAL A 69 11.05 -6.34 -1.34
N GLU A 70 11.55 -7.38 -0.69
CA GLU A 70 10.72 -8.55 -0.40
C GLU A 70 9.68 -8.20 0.65
N ILE A 71 8.42 -8.49 0.35
CA ILE A 71 7.31 -8.21 1.26
C ILE A 71 6.99 -9.49 2.04
N PRO A 72 7.11 -9.46 3.38
CA PRO A 72 6.74 -10.63 4.18
C PRO A 72 5.26 -10.97 4.04
N ASP A 73 4.94 -12.26 4.04
CA ASP A 73 3.55 -12.70 3.98
C ASP A 73 2.70 -12.10 5.10
N LYS A 74 3.32 -11.86 6.24
CA LYS A 74 2.70 -11.22 7.38
C LYS A 74 2.05 -9.88 7.01
N ILE A 75 2.71 -9.10 6.16
CA ILE A 75 2.18 -7.80 5.73
C ILE A 75 0.90 -8.00 4.92
N TYR A 76 0.89 -8.96 4.01
CA TYR A 76 -0.31 -9.25 3.23
C TYR A 76 -1.44 -9.77 4.10
N GLU A 77 -1.12 -10.59 5.10
CA GLU A 77 -2.12 -11.09 6.05
C GLU A 77 -2.75 -9.95 6.84
N GLU A 78 -1.94 -8.99 7.28
CA GLU A 78 -2.44 -7.81 7.98
C GLU A 78 -3.34 -6.97 7.08
N LEU A 79 -3.01 -6.87 5.80
CA LEU A 79 -3.81 -6.13 4.84
C LEU A 79 -5.18 -6.79 4.61
N GLU A 80 -5.26 -8.09 4.75
CA GLU A 80 -6.50 -8.85 4.56
C GLU A 80 -7.46 -8.76 5.75
N GLU A 81 -7.03 -8.22 6.87
CA GLU A 81 -7.89 -8.06 8.05
C GLU A 81 -8.81 -6.86 7.97
#